data_bbfcb94c65fbe13deb00dce7d33154ad
#
_entry.id   bbfcb94c65fbe13deb00dce7d33154ad
#
_cell.length_a   1.000
_cell.length_b   1.000
_cell.length_c   1.000
_cell.angle_alpha   90.00
_cell.angle_beta   90.00
_cell.angle_gamma   90.00
#
_symmetry.space_group_name_H-M   'P 1'
#
loop_
_entity.id
_entity.type
_entity.pdbx_description
1 polymer ?
#
loop_
_entity_poly.entity_id
_entity_poly.type
_entity_poly.pdbx_seq_one_letter_code
_entity_poly.pdbx_strand_id
1 'polypeptide(L)'
;KWKDFSNAYSLKAEVYLHQKDTVQAEKWLDKSLGLNPYDGDAWTTRAYLALGRREWAKADEALTKSLHFKPNNVNSYINRALARINLNNLRGAMSDYDNALDLDPNNFLAHYNRGLMRVQLGDDNRAITDFDFIIKMEPKNFMAIFNRALLHDKTGNLRAAIRDYSKVIDQFPNFWTGLSYRANCYRRLGMTAKAELDEFRIFKAQMNKHIGIQPRWSAKTKKEMRKRSEIDPNKFASLVVDDEPKYEHNYKSEYRGGVQNREVETSYLPMYQLSYFPNAQNISGVQAYDKEVDVLNEQIAKAQRQKTGTQLQKATDKIYIVCSKEQLDENSSMTLFSDRQTLR
;
A
#
# COMPACT_ATOMS: atom_id res chain seq x y z
N LYS A 1 -46.75 10.90 -7.04
CA LYS A 1 -46.59 12.07 -7.93
C LYS A 1 -45.21 12.19 -8.60
N TRP A 2 -44.20 11.47 -8.14
CA TRP A 2 -42.79 11.59 -8.60
C TRP A 2 -42.20 10.23 -8.94
N LYS A 3 -42.90 9.45 -9.79
CA LYS A 3 -42.50 8.07 -10.14
C LYS A 3 -41.17 7.98 -10.93
N ASP A 4 -40.76 9.09 -11.56
CA ASP A 4 -39.61 9.14 -12.46
C ASP A 4 -38.45 9.97 -11.89
N PHE A 5 -38.45 10.22 -10.57
CA PHE A 5 -37.39 10.97 -9.90
C PHE A 5 -36.31 10.03 -9.39
N SER A 6 -35.26 9.86 -10.20
CA SER A 6 -34.14 8.94 -9.92
C SER A 6 -33.50 9.16 -8.54
N ASN A 7 -33.25 10.42 -8.16
CA ASN A 7 -32.61 10.76 -6.88
C ASN A 7 -33.39 10.26 -5.64
N ALA A 8 -34.72 10.15 -5.72
CA ALA A 8 -35.47 9.56 -4.62
C ALA A 8 -35.19 8.06 -4.45
N TYR A 9 -34.88 7.37 -5.53
CA TYR A 9 -34.51 5.96 -5.50
C TYR A 9 -33.06 5.76 -5.03
N SER A 10 -32.13 6.66 -5.43
CA SER A 10 -30.75 6.67 -4.90
C SER A 10 -30.77 6.88 -3.40
N LEU A 11 -31.48 7.90 -2.90
CA LEU A 11 -31.59 8.17 -1.47
C LEU A 11 -32.22 6.98 -0.71
N LYS A 12 -33.22 6.34 -1.31
CA LYS A 12 -33.84 5.15 -0.71
C LYS A 12 -32.85 3.98 -0.63
N ALA A 13 -32.00 3.81 -1.63
CA ALA A 13 -30.96 2.80 -1.62
C ALA A 13 -29.93 3.08 -0.51
N GLU A 14 -29.54 4.34 -0.31
CA GLU A 14 -28.64 4.74 0.80
C GLU A 14 -29.25 4.43 2.16
N VAL A 15 -30.55 4.70 2.36
CA VAL A 15 -31.24 4.34 3.61
C VAL A 15 -31.18 2.84 3.87
N TYR A 16 -31.40 2.00 2.84
CA TYR A 16 -31.28 0.55 3.00
C TYR A 16 -29.84 0.11 3.27
N LEU A 17 -28.85 0.78 2.70
CA LEU A 17 -27.44 0.53 3.03
C LEU A 17 -27.14 0.81 4.50
N HIS A 18 -27.63 1.92 5.04
CA HIS A 18 -27.50 2.21 6.47
C HIS A 18 -28.20 1.17 7.35
N GLN A 19 -29.29 0.59 6.87
CA GLN A 19 -29.98 -0.52 7.52
C GLN A 19 -29.30 -1.87 7.30
N LYS A 20 -28.20 -1.92 6.52
CA LYS A 20 -27.45 -3.13 6.12
C LYS A 20 -28.26 -4.10 5.25
N ASP A 21 -29.37 -3.65 4.68
CA ASP A 21 -30.16 -4.41 3.71
C ASP A 21 -29.62 -4.16 2.30
N THR A 22 -28.55 -4.88 1.98
CA THR A 22 -27.87 -4.74 0.69
C THR A 22 -28.68 -5.20 -0.50
N VAL A 23 -29.67 -6.09 -0.29
CA VAL A 23 -30.54 -6.60 -1.36
C VAL A 23 -31.56 -5.54 -1.80
N GLN A 24 -32.20 -4.89 -0.83
CA GLN A 24 -33.10 -3.80 -1.15
C GLN A 24 -32.36 -2.57 -1.68
N ALA A 25 -31.19 -2.27 -1.14
CA ALA A 25 -30.34 -1.19 -1.65
C ALA A 25 -30.04 -1.38 -3.15
N GLU A 26 -29.61 -2.58 -3.55
CA GLU A 26 -29.30 -2.90 -4.95
C GLU A 26 -30.52 -2.73 -5.85
N LYS A 27 -31.68 -3.26 -5.44
CA LYS A 27 -32.93 -3.11 -6.19
C LYS A 27 -33.32 -1.65 -6.45
N TRP A 28 -33.12 -0.79 -5.45
CA TRP A 28 -33.48 0.64 -5.61
C TRP A 28 -32.42 1.38 -6.41
N LEU A 29 -31.16 0.98 -6.33
CA LEU A 29 -30.09 1.50 -7.20
C LEU A 29 -30.31 1.12 -8.67
N ASP A 30 -30.70 -0.13 -8.96
CA ASP A 30 -31.02 -0.56 -10.32
C ASP A 30 -32.16 0.28 -10.90
N LYS A 31 -33.18 0.58 -10.08
CA LYS A 31 -34.26 1.44 -10.52
C LYS A 31 -33.81 2.89 -10.74
N SER A 32 -32.96 3.42 -9.86
CA SER A 32 -32.40 4.76 -10.01
C SER A 32 -31.57 4.88 -11.28
N LEU A 33 -30.62 3.96 -11.47
CA LEU A 33 -29.73 3.94 -12.64
C LEU A 33 -30.46 3.61 -13.95
N GLY A 34 -31.58 2.88 -13.88
CA GLY A 34 -32.44 2.65 -15.04
C GLY A 34 -33.17 3.93 -15.49
N LEU A 35 -33.46 4.86 -14.59
CA LEU A 35 -34.04 6.17 -14.91
C LEU A 35 -32.97 7.21 -15.27
N ASN A 36 -31.86 7.21 -14.56
CA ASN A 36 -30.75 8.12 -14.81
C ASN A 36 -29.40 7.37 -14.76
N PRO A 37 -28.91 6.85 -15.89
CA PRO A 37 -27.65 6.13 -15.95
C PRO A 37 -26.41 7.05 -15.81
N TYR A 38 -26.60 8.37 -15.78
CA TYR A 38 -25.53 9.38 -15.67
C TYR A 38 -25.30 9.85 -14.23
N ASP A 39 -25.98 9.28 -13.26
CA ASP A 39 -25.85 9.63 -11.84
C ASP A 39 -24.56 9.03 -11.27
N GLY A 40 -23.52 9.86 -11.15
CA GLY A 40 -22.20 9.45 -10.60
C GLY A 40 -22.29 9.02 -9.13
N ASP A 41 -23.20 9.59 -8.33
CA ASP A 41 -23.36 9.22 -6.91
C ASP A 41 -24.03 7.86 -6.78
N ALA A 42 -25.05 7.58 -7.61
CA ALA A 42 -25.65 6.25 -7.64
C ALA A 42 -24.66 5.16 -8.06
N TRP A 43 -23.75 5.46 -9.01
CA TRP A 43 -22.66 4.55 -9.37
C TRP A 43 -21.67 4.37 -8.23
N THR A 44 -21.35 5.43 -7.46
CA THR A 44 -20.52 5.32 -6.25
C THR A 44 -21.17 4.39 -5.23
N THR A 45 -22.45 4.56 -4.97
CA THR A 45 -23.21 3.72 -4.01
C THR A 45 -23.23 2.26 -4.47
N ARG A 46 -23.38 2.02 -5.77
CA ARG A 46 -23.28 0.67 -6.35
C ARG A 46 -21.91 0.05 -6.15
N ALA A 47 -20.88 0.85 -6.29
CA ALA A 47 -19.52 0.39 -6.06
C ALA A 47 -19.28 0.02 -4.60
N TYR A 48 -19.82 0.75 -3.64
CA TYR A 48 -19.72 0.38 -2.22
C TYR A 48 -20.36 -0.99 -1.92
N LEU A 49 -21.49 -1.30 -2.55
CA LEU A 49 -22.07 -2.64 -2.44
C LEU A 49 -21.13 -3.72 -2.99
N ALA A 50 -20.55 -3.48 -4.17
CA ALA A 50 -19.61 -4.41 -4.79
C ALA A 50 -18.34 -4.58 -3.94
N LEU A 51 -17.79 -3.49 -3.39
CA LEU A 51 -16.62 -3.52 -2.48
C LEU A 51 -16.94 -4.34 -1.21
N GLY A 52 -18.10 -4.13 -0.60
CA GLY A 52 -18.53 -4.88 0.58
C GLY A 52 -18.65 -6.39 0.32
N ARG A 53 -19.04 -6.77 -0.89
CA ARG A 53 -19.13 -8.17 -1.34
C ARG A 53 -17.80 -8.69 -1.91
N ARG A 54 -16.77 -7.86 -2.00
CA ARG A 54 -15.47 -8.17 -2.62
C ARG A 54 -15.55 -8.50 -4.11
N GLU A 55 -16.53 -7.97 -4.79
CA GLU A 55 -16.72 -8.10 -6.24
C GLU A 55 -15.88 -7.02 -6.94
N TRP A 56 -14.55 -7.18 -6.90
CA TRP A 56 -13.58 -6.15 -7.27
C TRP A 56 -13.74 -5.64 -8.70
N ALA A 57 -14.04 -6.53 -9.66
CA ALA A 57 -14.24 -6.14 -11.04
C ALA A 57 -15.47 -5.26 -11.22
N LYS A 58 -16.58 -5.61 -10.54
CA LYS A 58 -17.80 -4.80 -10.57
C LYS A 58 -17.59 -3.46 -9.86
N ALA A 59 -16.80 -3.45 -8.79
CA ALA A 59 -16.44 -2.23 -8.09
C ALA A 59 -15.62 -1.29 -8.98
N ASP A 60 -14.58 -1.79 -9.67
CA ASP A 60 -13.76 -1.00 -10.61
C ASP A 60 -14.61 -0.43 -11.75
N GLU A 61 -15.51 -1.25 -12.35
CA GLU A 61 -16.44 -0.79 -13.40
C GLU A 61 -17.37 0.31 -12.90
N ALA A 62 -18.01 0.10 -11.75
CA ALA A 62 -18.95 1.07 -11.19
C ALA A 62 -18.24 2.38 -10.81
N LEU A 63 -17.04 2.32 -10.20
CA LEU A 63 -16.24 3.50 -9.87
C LEU A 63 -15.72 4.21 -11.12
N THR A 64 -15.42 3.48 -12.18
CA THR A 64 -15.03 4.07 -13.45
C THR A 64 -16.18 4.86 -14.06
N LYS A 65 -17.40 4.34 -14.02
CA LYS A 65 -18.62 5.07 -14.43
C LYS A 65 -18.89 6.26 -13.52
N SER A 66 -18.76 6.07 -12.20
CA SER A 66 -18.90 7.18 -11.23
C SER A 66 -17.94 8.32 -11.55
N LEU A 67 -16.67 8.04 -11.75
CA LEU A 67 -15.65 9.04 -12.04
C LEU A 67 -15.77 9.66 -13.44
N HIS A 68 -16.36 8.93 -14.39
CA HIS A 68 -16.69 9.49 -15.70
C HIS A 68 -17.74 10.61 -15.59
N PHE A 69 -18.76 10.44 -14.74
CA PHE A 69 -19.83 11.42 -14.56
C PHE A 69 -19.52 12.44 -13.45
N LYS A 70 -18.68 12.06 -12.47
CA LYS A 70 -18.29 12.92 -11.34
C LYS A 70 -16.78 12.81 -11.07
N PRO A 71 -15.95 13.45 -11.92
CA PRO A 71 -14.49 13.27 -11.89
C PRO A 71 -13.81 13.82 -10.63
N ASN A 72 -14.47 14.67 -9.86
CA ASN A 72 -13.89 15.32 -8.67
C ASN A 72 -14.16 14.55 -7.37
N ASN A 73 -14.57 13.29 -7.44
CA ASN A 73 -14.83 12.48 -6.26
C ASN A 73 -13.56 11.76 -5.79
N VAL A 74 -12.89 12.34 -4.80
CA VAL A 74 -11.64 11.81 -4.20
C VAL A 74 -11.83 10.39 -3.68
N ASN A 75 -12.94 10.13 -2.97
CA ASN A 75 -13.21 8.80 -2.39
C ASN A 75 -13.41 7.73 -3.47
N SER A 76 -14.00 8.08 -4.61
CA SER A 76 -14.15 7.15 -5.72
C SER A 76 -12.79 6.74 -6.31
N TYR A 77 -11.81 7.64 -6.40
CA TYR A 77 -10.45 7.29 -6.79
C TYR A 77 -9.80 6.35 -5.78
N ILE A 78 -9.87 6.67 -4.48
CA ILE A 78 -9.27 5.84 -3.41
C ILE A 78 -9.88 4.43 -3.42
N ASN A 79 -11.18 4.33 -3.55
CA ASN A 79 -11.89 3.06 -3.58
C ASN A 79 -11.63 2.27 -4.88
N ARG A 80 -11.48 2.97 -6.02
CA ARG A 80 -11.09 2.31 -7.26
C ARG A 80 -9.65 1.79 -7.20
N ALA A 81 -8.75 2.55 -6.59
CA ALA A 81 -7.40 2.07 -6.33
C ALA A 81 -7.41 0.77 -5.52
N LEU A 82 -8.23 0.69 -4.45
CA LEU A 82 -8.40 -0.54 -3.66
C LEU A 82 -8.91 -1.71 -4.52
N ALA A 83 -9.93 -1.50 -5.34
CA ALA A 83 -10.45 -2.52 -6.24
C ALA A 83 -9.36 -2.99 -7.21
N ARG A 84 -8.60 -2.06 -7.79
CA ARG A 84 -7.52 -2.31 -8.74
C ARG A 84 -6.34 -3.06 -8.13
N ILE A 85 -5.98 -2.78 -6.88
CA ILE A 85 -4.96 -3.56 -6.15
C ILE A 85 -5.40 -5.02 -6.05
N ASN A 86 -6.66 -5.27 -5.68
CA ASN A 86 -7.19 -6.63 -5.59
C ASN A 86 -7.33 -7.34 -6.96
N LEU A 87 -7.37 -6.57 -8.04
CA LEU A 87 -7.33 -7.07 -9.43
C LEU A 87 -5.90 -7.15 -9.99
N ASN A 88 -4.89 -6.91 -9.16
CA ASN A 88 -3.48 -6.84 -9.55
C ASN A 88 -3.15 -5.74 -10.58
N ASN A 89 -4.00 -4.72 -10.71
CA ASN A 89 -3.76 -3.56 -11.55
C ASN A 89 -3.06 -2.45 -10.74
N LEU A 90 -1.79 -2.69 -10.39
CA LEU A 90 -1.03 -1.81 -9.50
C LEU A 90 -0.76 -0.43 -10.12
N ARG A 91 -0.55 -0.36 -11.46
CA ARG A 91 -0.36 0.92 -12.15
C ARG A 91 -1.61 1.79 -12.10
N GLY A 92 -2.76 1.18 -12.39
CA GLY A 92 -4.04 1.89 -12.33
C GLY A 92 -4.36 2.37 -10.91
N ALA A 93 -4.04 1.56 -9.92
CA ALA A 93 -4.22 1.93 -8.51
C ALA A 93 -3.32 3.10 -8.09
N MET A 94 -2.04 3.12 -8.52
CA MET A 94 -1.13 4.23 -8.23
C MET A 94 -1.64 5.52 -8.86
N SER A 95 -2.05 5.47 -10.13
CA SER A 95 -2.62 6.63 -10.83
C SER A 95 -3.88 7.15 -10.12
N ASP A 96 -4.71 6.26 -9.58
CA ASP A 96 -5.89 6.68 -8.83
C ASP A 96 -5.55 7.39 -7.52
N TYR A 97 -4.54 6.91 -6.77
CA TYR A 97 -4.06 7.64 -5.59
C TYR A 97 -3.44 8.99 -5.94
N ASP A 98 -2.71 9.09 -7.04
CA ASP A 98 -2.15 10.35 -7.51
C ASP A 98 -3.28 11.32 -7.89
N ASN A 99 -4.29 10.88 -8.65
CA ASN A 99 -5.47 11.69 -8.98
C ASN A 99 -6.24 12.13 -7.72
N ALA A 100 -6.37 11.24 -6.73
CA ALA A 100 -7.00 11.58 -5.46
C ALA A 100 -6.26 12.70 -4.73
N LEU A 101 -4.94 12.68 -4.75
CA LEU A 101 -4.07 13.68 -4.10
C LEU A 101 -3.92 14.95 -4.93
N ASP A 102 -4.10 14.90 -6.24
CA ASP A 102 -4.18 16.10 -7.08
C ASP A 102 -5.47 16.89 -6.77
N LEU A 103 -6.56 16.18 -6.45
CA LEU A 103 -7.83 16.80 -6.05
C LEU A 103 -7.84 17.25 -4.58
N ASP A 104 -7.30 16.46 -3.68
CA ASP A 104 -7.18 16.73 -2.25
C ASP A 104 -5.78 16.39 -1.76
N PRO A 105 -4.83 17.35 -1.85
CA PRO A 105 -3.43 17.14 -1.43
C PRO A 105 -3.27 16.80 0.06
N ASN A 106 -4.29 17.04 0.86
CA ASN A 106 -4.25 16.79 2.30
C ASN A 106 -4.98 15.50 2.70
N ASN A 107 -5.39 14.70 1.74
CA ASN A 107 -6.12 13.47 2.02
C ASN A 107 -5.23 12.44 2.73
N PHE A 108 -5.49 12.26 4.01
CA PHE A 108 -4.77 11.33 4.87
C PHE A 108 -4.80 9.89 4.31
N LEU A 109 -5.99 9.43 3.92
CA LEU A 109 -6.21 8.06 3.48
C LEU A 109 -5.47 7.75 2.17
N ALA A 110 -5.49 8.71 1.24
CA ALA A 110 -4.78 8.59 -0.02
C ALA A 110 -3.26 8.53 0.19
N HIS A 111 -2.69 9.40 1.04
CA HIS A 111 -1.27 9.35 1.40
C HIS A 111 -0.91 8.03 2.08
N TYR A 112 -1.71 7.58 3.05
CA TYR A 112 -1.44 6.35 3.80
C TYR A 112 -1.43 5.13 2.87
N ASN A 113 -2.49 4.96 2.08
CA ASN A 113 -2.61 3.83 1.18
C ASN A 113 -1.59 3.88 0.04
N ARG A 114 -1.29 5.07 -0.51
CA ARG A 114 -0.22 5.23 -1.51
C ARG A 114 1.15 4.90 -0.92
N GLY A 115 1.42 5.35 0.31
CA GLY A 115 2.63 5.00 1.05
C GLY A 115 2.80 3.50 1.20
N LEU A 116 1.76 2.79 1.66
CA LEU A 116 1.79 1.33 1.77
C LEU A 116 2.02 0.64 0.41
N MET A 117 1.35 1.14 -0.63
CA MET A 117 1.53 0.60 -1.97
C MET A 117 2.96 0.82 -2.49
N ARG A 118 3.56 1.99 -2.23
CA ARG A 118 4.96 2.28 -2.57
C ARG A 118 5.93 1.36 -1.84
N VAL A 119 5.64 1.01 -0.56
CA VAL A 119 6.40 0.00 0.18
C VAL A 119 6.37 -1.34 -0.54
N GLN A 120 5.19 -1.78 -0.97
CA GLN A 120 5.03 -3.04 -1.71
C GLN A 120 5.76 -3.03 -3.05
N LEU A 121 5.80 -1.89 -3.71
CA LEU A 121 6.52 -1.70 -4.98
C LEU A 121 8.03 -1.46 -4.80
N GLY A 122 8.54 -1.43 -3.56
CA GLY A 122 9.95 -1.19 -3.26
C GLY A 122 10.39 0.28 -3.40
N ASP A 123 9.45 1.20 -3.58
CA ASP A 123 9.72 2.65 -3.63
C ASP A 123 9.75 3.25 -2.22
N ASP A 124 10.70 2.77 -1.43
CA ASP A 124 10.80 3.07 -0.01
C ASP A 124 10.98 4.57 0.26
N ASN A 125 11.72 5.28 -0.59
CA ASN A 125 11.97 6.71 -0.41
C ASN A 125 10.71 7.57 -0.61
N ARG A 126 9.91 7.26 -1.63
CA ARG A 126 8.64 7.97 -1.82
C ARG A 126 7.58 7.54 -0.80
N ALA A 127 7.64 6.30 -0.32
CA ALA A 127 6.80 5.87 0.79
C ALA A 127 7.09 6.66 2.07
N ILE A 128 8.38 6.92 2.37
CA ILE A 128 8.78 7.77 3.51
C ILE A 128 8.17 9.15 3.38
N THR A 129 8.16 9.76 2.19
CA THR A 129 7.55 11.10 2.00
C THR A 129 6.05 11.12 2.25
N ASP A 130 5.33 10.06 1.88
CA ASP A 130 3.90 9.94 2.20
C ASP A 130 3.66 9.83 3.71
N PHE A 131 4.46 9.02 4.42
CA PHE A 131 4.37 8.92 5.88
C PHE A 131 4.85 10.19 6.59
N ASP A 132 5.85 10.90 6.06
CA ASP A 132 6.28 12.21 6.57
C ASP A 132 5.14 13.21 6.57
N PHE A 133 4.38 13.24 5.47
CA PHE A 133 3.21 14.10 5.34
C PHE A 133 2.18 13.77 6.43
N ILE A 134 1.85 12.51 6.61
CA ILE A 134 0.91 12.06 7.65
C ILE A 134 1.39 12.46 9.05
N ILE A 135 2.68 12.24 9.36
CA ILE A 135 3.25 12.57 10.66
C ILE A 135 3.30 14.09 10.89
N LYS A 136 3.43 14.88 9.83
CA LYS A 136 3.34 16.33 9.91
C LYS A 136 1.93 16.80 10.31
N MET A 137 0.89 16.15 9.77
CA MET A 137 -0.50 16.44 10.12
C MET A 137 -0.88 15.87 11.48
N GLU A 138 -0.48 14.64 11.75
CA GLU A 138 -0.77 13.91 12.99
C GLU A 138 0.53 13.40 13.65
N PRO A 139 1.22 14.23 14.43
CA PRO A 139 2.53 13.86 15.02
C PRO A 139 2.50 12.66 15.97
N LYS A 140 1.32 12.25 16.43
CA LYS A 140 1.11 11.09 17.30
C LYS A 140 0.58 9.86 16.57
N ASN A 141 0.48 9.91 15.23
CA ASN A 141 0.01 8.77 14.45
C ASN A 141 1.07 7.65 14.48
N PHE A 142 0.90 6.73 15.42
CA PHE A 142 1.87 5.66 15.66
C PHE A 142 2.00 4.68 14.49
N MET A 143 0.95 4.49 13.69
CA MET A 143 0.99 3.63 12.51
C MET A 143 1.92 4.21 11.44
N ALA A 144 1.75 5.49 11.12
CA ALA A 144 2.62 6.16 10.16
C ALA A 144 4.07 6.24 10.66
N ILE A 145 4.26 6.55 11.96
CA ILE A 145 5.60 6.58 12.56
C ILE A 145 6.26 5.20 12.51
N PHE A 146 5.52 4.14 12.80
CA PHE A 146 6.06 2.78 12.78
C PHE A 146 6.41 2.32 11.36
N ASN A 147 5.53 2.57 10.39
CA ASN A 147 5.82 2.26 8.98
C ASN A 147 7.04 3.02 8.47
N ARG A 148 7.17 4.30 8.81
CA ARG A 148 8.37 5.08 8.47
C ARG A 148 9.62 4.55 9.15
N ALA A 149 9.52 4.10 10.42
CA ALA A 149 10.63 3.48 11.12
C ALA A 149 11.14 2.21 10.42
N LEU A 150 10.22 1.35 9.98
CA LEU A 150 10.55 0.15 9.19
C LEU A 150 11.28 0.50 7.90
N LEU A 151 10.81 1.54 7.20
CA LEU A 151 11.45 2.01 5.97
C LEU A 151 12.83 2.60 6.21
N HIS A 152 13.00 3.39 7.27
CA HIS A 152 14.31 3.90 7.67
C HIS A 152 15.27 2.76 8.05
N ASP A 153 14.78 1.71 8.70
CA ASP A 153 15.58 0.52 9.00
C ASP A 153 15.98 -0.21 7.73
N LYS A 154 15.03 -0.45 6.82
CA LYS A 154 15.26 -1.10 5.53
C LYS A 154 16.25 -0.32 4.66
N THR A 155 16.14 0.99 4.61
CA THR A 155 17.03 1.87 3.83
C THR A 155 18.39 2.16 4.50
N GLY A 156 18.63 1.60 5.69
CA GLY A 156 19.89 1.75 6.43
C GLY A 156 20.00 3.05 7.25
N ASN A 157 18.96 3.89 7.28
CA ASN A 157 18.96 5.09 8.12
C ASN A 157 18.61 4.73 9.59
N LEU A 158 19.48 3.93 10.21
CA LEU A 158 19.23 3.32 11.50
C LEU A 158 18.96 4.34 12.61
N ARG A 159 19.61 5.52 12.56
CA ARG A 159 19.39 6.56 13.58
C ARG A 159 18.00 7.16 13.48
N ALA A 160 17.45 7.32 12.28
CA ALA A 160 16.07 7.78 12.08
C ALA A 160 15.08 6.68 12.53
N ALA A 161 15.32 5.42 12.15
CA ALA A 161 14.53 4.29 12.59
C ALA A 161 14.43 4.21 14.12
N ILE A 162 15.55 4.32 14.83
CA ILE A 162 15.60 4.32 16.29
C ILE A 162 14.76 5.46 16.90
N ARG A 163 14.84 6.67 16.31
CA ARG A 163 14.02 7.80 16.80
C ARG A 163 12.52 7.52 16.64
N ASP A 164 12.12 6.97 15.52
CA ASP A 164 10.72 6.69 15.25
C ASP A 164 10.21 5.49 16.07
N TYR A 165 10.98 4.39 16.15
CA TYR A 165 10.64 3.29 17.08
C TYR A 165 10.51 3.78 18.52
N SER A 166 11.38 4.69 18.96
CA SER A 166 11.31 5.25 20.33
C SER A 166 10.01 6.02 20.53
N LYS A 167 9.57 6.84 19.57
CA LYS A 167 8.28 7.55 19.67
C LYS A 167 7.09 6.59 19.79
N VAL A 168 7.12 5.46 19.09
CA VAL A 168 6.06 4.45 19.20
C VAL A 168 6.13 3.74 20.55
N ILE A 169 7.33 3.37 21.01
CA ILE A 169 7.55 2.71 22.31
C ILE A 169 7.15 3.63 23.48
N ASP A 170 7.37 4.93 23.36
CA ASP A 170 6.96 5.91 24.38
C ASP A 170 5.43 5.97 24.50
N GLN A 171 4.71 5.84 23.38
CA GLN A 171 3.25 5.74 23.39
C GLN A 171 2.75 4.37 23.86
N PHE A 172 3.48 3.30 23.52
CA PHE A 172 3.12 1.91 23.77
C PHE A 172 4.32 1.15 24.37
N PRO A 173 4.60 1.30 25.68
CA PRO A 173 5.78 0.74 26.31
C PRO A 173 5.94 -0.79 26.23
N ASN A 174 4.83 -1.50 26.01
CA ASN A 174 4.79 -2.95 25.86
C ASN A 174 4.70 -3.41 24.40
N PHE A 175 5.03 -2.54 23.45
CA PHE A 175 5.11 -2.91 22.04
C PHE A 175 6.41 -3.68 21.77
N TRP A 176 6.38 -5.00 22.03
CA TRP A 176 7.56 -5.89 21.98
C TRP A 176 8.22 -5.92 20.63
N THR A 177 7.42 -5.92 19.58
CA THR A 177 7.93 -5.88 18.18
C THR A 177 8.75 -4.62 17.93
N GLY A 178 8.27 -3.45 18.36
CA GLY A 178 9.02 -2.19 18.23
C GLY A 178 10.33 -2.19 19.01
N LEU A 179 10.32 -2.76 20.24
CA LEU A 179 11.54 -2.95 21.02
C LEU A 179 12.54 -3.86 20.31
N SER A 180 12.09 -4.97 19.72
CA SER A 180 12.94 -5.90 19.00
C SER A 180 13.59 -5.25 17.78
N TYR A 181 12.82 -4.53 16.96
CA TYR A 181 13.36 -3.79 15.83
C TYR A 181 14.36 -2.71 16.26
N ARG A 182 14.05 -1.96 17.33
CA ARG A 182 14.98 -0.95 17.86
C ARG A 182 16.27 -1.58 18.36
N ALA A 183 16.20 -2.70 19.09
CA ALA A 183 17.37 -3.44 19.55
C ALA A 183 18.24 -3.90 18.37
N ASN A 184 17.63 -4.39 17.29
CA ASN A 184 18.37 -4.76 16.08
C ASN A 184 19.08 -3.54 15.46
N CYS A 185 18.41 -2.40 15.35
CA CYS A 185 19.04 -1.17 14.89
C CYS A 185 20.23 -0.75 15.78
N TYR A 186 20.10 -0.88 17.12
CA TYR A 186 21.19 -0.60 18.06
C TYR A 186 22.37 -1.55 17.85
N ARG A 187 22.12 -2.86 17.63
CA ARG A 187 23.20 -3.83 17.34
C ARG A 187 23.94 -3.49 16.06
N ARG A 188 23.23 -3.16 15.02
CA ARG A 188 23.81 -2.75 13.72
C ARG A 188 24.65 -1.48 13.83
N LEU A 189 24.38 -0.61 14.82
CA LEU A 189 25.17 0.58 15.11
C LEU A 189 26.27 0.33 16.16
N GLY A 190 26.48 -0.90 16.61
CA GLY A 190 27.46 -1.23 17.68
C GLY A 190 27.08 -0.77 19.09
N MET A 191 25.82 -0.33 19.28
CA MET A 191 25.31 0.14 20.58
C MET A 191 24.76 -1.03 21.41
N THR A 192 25.61 -2.02 21.70
CA THR A 192 25.24 -3.31 22.33
C THR A 192 24.50 -3.15 23.65
N ALA A 193 24.98 -2.28 24.54
CA ALA A 193 24.35 -2.05 25.83
C ALA A 193 22.89 -1.55 25.72
N LYS A 194 22.57 -0.72 24.69
CA LYS A 194 21.20 -0.26 24.45
C LYS A 194 20.33 -1.37 23.88
N ALA A 195 20.89 -2.21 23.01
CA ALA A 195 20.19 -3.37 22.47
C ALA A 195 19.81 -4.36 23.59
N GLU A 196 20.76 -4.68 24.46
CA GLU A 196 20.57 -5.58 25.60
C GLU A 196 19.49 -5.07 26.57
N LEU A 197 19.40 -3.76 26.79
CA LEU A 197 18.33 -3.18 27.61
C LEU A 197 16.94 -3.46 27.02
N ASP A 198 16.75 -3.28 25.71
CA ASP A 198 15.47 -3.55 25.07
C ASP A 198 15.16 -5.04 25.07
N GLU A 199 16.14 -5.89 24.76
CA GLU A 199 16.03 -7.35 24.81
C GLU A 199 15.72 -7.85 26.21
N PHE A 200 16.36 -7.31 27.24
CA PHE A 200 16.08 -7.65 28.64
C PHE A 200 14.64 -7.28 29.02
N ARG A 201 14.11 -6.14 28.53
CA ARG A 201 12.70 -5.79 28.76
C ARG A 201 11.77 -6.82 28.15
N ILE A 202 12.05 -7.28 26.94
CA ILE A 202 11.27 -8.32 26.24
C ILE A 202 11.35 -9.63 27.04
N PHE A 203 12.57 -10.07 27.38
CA PHE A 203 12.82 -11.28 28.16
C PHE A 203 12.08 -11.25 29.51
N LYS A 204 12.22 -10.16 30.26
CA LYS A 204 11.53 -10.00 31.55
C LYS A 204 10.02 -10.10 31.39
N ALA A 205 9.43 -9.54 30.34
CA ALA A 205 8.01 -9.62 30.09
C ALA A 205 7.56 -11.05 29.77
N GLN A 206 8.35 -11.76 28.96
CA GLN A 206 8.08 -13.17 28.62
C GLN A 206 8.18 -14.07 29.87
N MET A 207 9.22 -13.88 30.68
CA MET A 207 9.40 -14.61 31.94
C MET A 207 8.25 -14.32 32.91
N ASN A 208 7.86 -13.06 33.09
CA ASN A 208 6.74 -12.70 33.96
C ASN A 208 5.43 -13.34 33.49
N LYS A 209 5.20 -13.42 32.17
CA LYS A 209 4.05 -14.11 31.60
C LYS A 209 4.08 -15.61 31.89
N HIS A 210 5.26 -16.22 31.79
CA HIS A 210 5.43 -17.66 31.99
C HIS A 210 5.25 -18.04 33.50
N ILE A 211 5.73 -17.19 34.42
CA ILE A 211 5.63 -17.40 35.90
C ILE A 211 4.25 -16.97 36.41
N GLY A 212 3.38 -16.41 35.57
CA GLY A 212 2.05 -15.94 36.01
C GLY A 212 2.08 -14.65 36.83
N ILE A 213 3.22 -13.97 36.93
CA ILE A 213 3.35 -12.70 37.62
C ILE A 213 2.67 -11.62 36.77
N GLN A 214 1.49 -11.21 37.17
CA GLN A 214 0.81 -10.07 36.57
C GLN A 214 1.08 -8.80 37.43
N PRO A 215 1.42 -7.65 36.78
CA PRO A 215 1.48 -6.39 37.47
C PRO A 215 0.15 -6.11 38.18
N ARG A 216 0.22 -5.66 39.44
CA ARG A 216 -0.99 -5.24 40.18
C ARG A 216 -1.46 -3.88 39.67
N TRP A 217 -2.19 -3.90 38.56
CA TRP A 217 -2.77 -2.69 38.01
C TRP A 217 -4.25 -2.56 38.37
N SER A 218 -4.73 -1.32 38.46
CA SER A 218 -6.15 -1.04 38.59
C SER A 218 -6.92 -1.60 37.36
N ALA A 219 -8.21 -1.87 37.51
CA ALA A 219 -9.05 -2.34 36.41
C ALA A 219 -9.02 -1.38 35.21
N LYS A 220 -8.96 -0.07 35.45
CA LYS A 220 -8.85 0.97 34.42
C LYS A 220 -7.49 0.88 33.70
N THR A 221 -6.40 0.78 34.45
CA THR A 221 -5.04 0.64 33.92
C THR A 221 -4.88 -0.68 33.15
N LYS A 222 -5.46 -1.78 33.64
CA LYS A 222 -5.48 -3.06 32.91
C LYS A 222 -6.21 -2.94 31.57
N LYS A 223 -7.33 -2.23 31.51
CA LYS A 223 -8.10 -2.02 30.28
C LYS A 223 -7.33 -1.14 29.27
N GLU A 224 -6.69 -0.07 29.75
CA GLU A 224 -5.84 0.79 28.93
C GLU A 224 -4.58 0.07 28.44
N MET A 225 -3.90 -0.69 29.30
CA MET A 225 -2.71 -1.44 28.93
C MET A 225 -3.03 -2.62 28.02
N ARG A 226 -4.19 -3.26 28.15
CA ARG A 226 -4.66 -4.25 27.18
C ARG A 226 -4.86 -3.64 25.81
N LYS A 227 -5.55 -2.52 25.70
CA LYS A 227 -5.70 -1.78 24.44
C LYS A 227 -4.34 -1.43 23.80
N ARG A 228 -3.32 -1.13 24.62
CA ARG A 228 -1.99 -0.73 24.17
C ARG A 228 -1.06 -1.91 23.86
N SER A 229 -1.30 -3.09 24.44
CA SER A 229 -0.48 -4.29 24.21
C SER A 229 -1.02 -5.23 23.11
N GLU A 230 -2.25 -5.03 22.70
CA GLU A 230 -2.92 -5.77 21.61
C GLU A 230 -2.67 -5.14 20.24
N ILE A 231 -1.67 -4.27 20.09
CA ILE A 231 -1.29 -3.69 18.82
C ILE A 231 -0.66 -4.80 17.98
N ASP A 232 -1.39 -5.19 16.94
CA ASP A 232 -0.92 -6.12 15.92
C ASP A 232 -0.15 -5.34 14.86
N PRO A 233 1.18 -5.58 14.70
CA PRO A 233 1.97 -4.88 13.69
C PRO A 233 1.47 -5.11 12.27
N ASN A 234 0.85 -6.26 12.00
CA ASN A 234 0.32 -6.59 10.68
C ASN A 234 -0.83 -5.68 10.28
N LYS A 235 -1.54 -5.10 11.25
CA LYS A 235 -2.59 -4.10 10.99
C LYS A 235 -2.05 -2.79 10.44
N PHE A 236 -0.77 -2.49 10.67
CA PHE A 236 -0.15 -1.26 10.17
C PHE A 236 0.17 -1.30 8.67
N ALA A 237 0.25 -2.51 8.11
CA ALA A 237 0.44 -2.72 6.68
C ALA A 237 -0.89 -2.89 5.91
N SER A 238 -2.02 -2.86 6.61
CA SER A 238 -3.33 -3.02 5.98
C SER A 238 -3.80 -1.74 5.34
N LEU A 239 -4.32 -1.84 4.12
CA LEU A 239 -5.01 -0.73 3.46
C LEU A 239 -6.25 -0.33 4.24
N VAL A 240 -6.48 0.96 4.34
CA VAL A 240 -7.63 1.51 5.04
C VAL A 240 -8.71 1.84 4.04
N VAL A 241 -9.93 1.45 4.35
CA VAL A 241 -11.13 1.71 3.56
C VAL A 241 -11.95 2.76 4.28
N ASP A 242 -12.42 3.76 3.55
CA ASP A 242 -13.42 4.69 4.06
C ASP A 242 -14.79 4.03 3.93
N ASP A 243 -15.33 3.56 5.06
CA ASP A 243 -16.62 2.82 5.09
C ASP A 243 -17.85 3.73 5.10
N GLU A 244 -17.67 5.06 5.22
CA GLU A 244 -18.82 5.98 5.28
C GLU A 244 -18.61 7.22 4.42
N PRO A 245 -19.55 7.57 3.55
CA PRO A 245 -19.60 8.88 2.94
C PRO A 245 -20.02 9.91 4.00
N LYS A 246 -19.08 10.44 4.77
CA LYS A 246 -19.33 11.52 5.73
C LYS A 246 -18.93 12.84 5.15
N TYR A 247 -19.88 13.75 5.10
CA TYR A 247 -19.72 15.14 4.65
C TYR A 247 -18.85 16.02 5.57
N GLU A 248 -18.41 15.50 6.71
CA GLU A 248 -17.51 16.21 7.62
C GLU A 248 -16.40 15.27 8.10
N HIS A 249 -15.22 15.37 7.46
CA HIS A 249 -14.02 14.70 7.91
C HIS A 249 -13.37 15.48 9.07
N ASN A 250 -13.94 15.36 10.26
CA ASN A 250 -13.19 15.66 11.47
C ASN A 250 -12.26 14.49 11.75
N TYR A 251 -11.05 14.56 11.23
CA TYR A 251 -9.96 13.64 11.57
C TYR A 251 -9.58 13.82 13.04
N LYS A 252 -10.33 13.19 13.92
CA LYS A 252 -9.86 12.92 15.28
C LYS A 252 -8.90 11.76 15.19
N SER A 253 -7.85 11.78 16.00
CA SER A 253 -6.79 10.76 16.11
C SER A 253 -7.29 9.32 16.40
N GLU A 254 -8.59 9.12 16.50
CA GLU A 254 -9.25 7.82 16.50
C GLU A 254 -9.64 7.49 15.07
N TYR A 255 -8.86 6.63 14.50
CA TYR A 255 -9.05 6.09 13.16
C TYR A 255 -10.45 5.48 13.02
N ARG A 256 -11.31 6.04 12.16
CA ARG A 256 -12.68 5.55 11.92
C ARG A 256 -12.87 4.80 10.61
N GLY A 257 -11.79 4.51 9.92
CA GLY A 257 -11.85 3.63 8.76
C GLY A 257 -11.83 2.16 9.20
N GLY A 258 -12.63 1.33 8.56
CA GLY A 258 -12.56 -0.12 8.75
C GLY A 258 -11.23 -0.64 8.23
N VAL A 259 -10.37 -1.15 9.13
CA VAL A 259 -9.16 -1.86 8.72
C VAL A 259 -9.58 -3.22 8.19
N GLN A 260 -9.53 -3.39 6.88
CA GLN A 260 -9.67 -4.73 6.32
C GLN A 260 -8.36 -5.49 6.54
N ASN A 261 -8.38 -6.46 7.48
CA ASN A 261 -7.34 -7.47 7.60
C ASN A 261 -7.34 -8.32 6.33
N ARG A 262 -6.56 -7.92 5.34
CA ARG A 262 -6.28 -8.75 4.19
C ARG A 262 -4.77 -8.78 4.02
N GLU A 263 -4.24 -9.99 4.13
CA GLU A 263 -3.05 -10.34 3.40
C GLU A 263 -3.42 -10.19 1.92
N VAL A 264 -3.04 -9.07 1.35
CA VAL A 264 -3.02 -8.95 -0.10
C VAL A 264 -1.83 -9.79 -0.49
N GLU A 265 -2.08 -11.03 -0.88
CA GLU A 265 -1.11 -11.79 -1.67
C GLU A 265 -0.95 -11.05 -3.00
N THR A 266 -0.14 -10.02 -2.96
CA THR A 266 0.34 -9.39 -4.18
C THR A 266 1.41 -10.31 -4.73
N SER A 267 1.06 -11.11 -5.71
CA SER A 267 2.08 -11.61 -6.63
C SER A 267 2.65 -10.38 -7.31
N TYR A 268 3.84 -9.99 -6.91
CA TYR A 268 4.55 -8.90 -7.54
C TYR A 268 4.75 -9.26 -9.01
N LEU A 269 4.20 -8.47 -9.92
CA LEU A 269 4.70 -8.49 -11.29
C LEU A 269 6.19 -8.14 -11.19
N PRO A 270 7.08 -8.93 -11.80
CA PRO A 270 8.50 -8.63 -11.79
C PRO A 270 8.68 -7.21 -12.32
N MET A 271 9.05 -6.28 -11.44
CA MET A 271 9.37 -4.92 -11.83
C MET A 271 10.82 -4.94 -12.27
N TYR A 272 11.03 -4.95 -13.57
CA TYR A 272 12.33 -4.86 -14.17
C TYR A 272 12.81 -3.40 -14.14
N GLN A 273 13.84 -3.13 -13.36
CA GLN A 273 14.56 -1.87 -13.45
C GLN A 273 15.61 -2.02 -14.57
N LEU A 274 15.39 -1.29 -15.67
CA LEU A 274 16.36 -1.24 -16.75
C LEU A 274 17.56 -0.37 -16.33
N SER A 275 18.71 -0.99 -16.18
CA SER A 275 19.97 -0.30 -15.90
C SER A 275 20.92 -0.44 -17.08
N TYR A 276 21.49 0.68 -17.52
CA TYR A 276 22.52 0.70 -18.55
C TYR A 276 23.90 0.76 -17.92
N PHE A 277 24.75 -0.22 -18.26
CA PHE A 277 26.15 -0.24 -17.87
C PHE A 277 27.04 -0.36 -19.11
N PRO A 278 27.92 0.62 -19.38
CA PRO A 278 28.80 0.60 -20.55
C PRO A 278 29.84 -0.52 -20.53
N ASN A 279 30.15 -1.10 -19.37
CA ASN A 279 31.12 -2.18 -19.22
C ASN A 279 30.53 -3.39 -18.50
N ALA A 280 30.09 -4.37 -19.27
CA ALA A 280 29.45 -5.59 -18.77
C ALA A 280 30.38 -6.59 -18.08
N GLN A 281 31.71 -6.38 -18.11
CA GLN A 281 32.68 -7.36 -17.63
C GLN A 281 32.75 -7.54 -16.12
N ASN A 282 32.17 -6.61 -15.34
CA ASN A 282 32.30 -6.59 -13.89
C ASN A 282 30.99 -6.88 -13.12
N ILE A 283 29.94 -7.37 -13.79
CA ILE A 283 28.70 -7.70 -13.10
C ILE A 283 28.67 -9.20 -12.82
N SER A 284 29.03 -9.55 -11.59
CA SER A 284 28.78 -10.89 -11.03
C SER A 284 27.34 -10.94 -10.55
N GLY A 285 26.43 -11.47 -11.37
CA GLY A 285 25.03 -11.61 -11.03
C GLY A 285 24.50 -13.01 -11.34
N VAL A 286 23.49 -13.40 -10.63
CA VAL A 286 22.69 -14.60 -10.92
C VAL A 286 21.98 -14.37 -12.26
N GLN A 287 22.19 -15.24 -13.23
CA GLN A 287 21.49 -15.20 -14.50
C GLN A 287 20.12 -15.88 -14.33
N ALA A 288 19.05 -15.11 -14.46
CA ALA A 288 17.69 -15.62 -14.43
C ALA A 288 17.11 -15.59 -15.86
N TYR A 289 16.61 -16.73 -16.33
CA TYR A 289 15.98 -16.83 -17.64
C TYR A 289 14.48 -16.56 -17.53
N ASP A 290 14.02 -15.55 -18.26
CA ASP A 290 12.59 -15.26 -18.42
C ASP A 290 12.25 -15.27 -19.91
N LYS A 291 11.24 -16.05 -20.28
CA LYS A 291 10.80 -16.24 -21.65
C LYS A 291 10.29 -14.94 -22.32
N GLU A 292 9.69 -14.06 -21.53
CA GLU A 292 9.21 -12.75 -22.02
C GLU A 292 10.38 -11.81 -22.29
N VAL A 293 11.42 -11.91 -21.51
CA VAL A 293 12.67 -11.17 -21.65
C VAL A 293 13.43 -11.60 -22.91
N ASP A 294 13.40 -12.87 -23.26
CA ASP A 294 13.99 -13.36 -24.53
C ASP A 294 13.27 -12.81 -25.75
N VAL A 295 11.93 -12.75 -25.71
CA VAL A 295 11.13 -12.15 -26.79
C VAL A 295 11.48 -10.66 -26.97
N LEU A 296 11.67 -9.94 -25.87
CA LEU A 296 12.10 -8.54 -25.89
C LEU A 296 13.50 -8.39 -26.47
N ASN A 297 14.44 -9.28 -26.11
CA ASN A 297 15.79 -9.35 -26.66
C ASN A 297 15.78 -9.52 -28.20
N GLU A 298 14.95 -10.45 -28.68
CA GLU A 298 14.86 -10.67 -30.12
C GLU A 298 14.28 -9.45 -30.84
N GLN A 299 13.32 -8.76 -30.26
CA GLN A 299 12.76 -7.53 -30.81
C GLN A 299 13.79 -6.41 -30.85
N ILE A 300 14.56 -6.22 -29.77
CA ILE A 300 15.66 -5.25 -29.70
C ILE A 300 16.73 -5.57 -30.75
N ALA A 301 17.16 -6.83 -30.85
CA ALA A 301 18.15 -7.26 -31.82
C ALA A 301 17.67 -7.06 -33.28
N LYS A 302 16.39 -7.30 -33.56
CA LYS A 302 15.76 -7.02 -34.88
C LYS A 302 15.74 -5.53 -35.20
N ALA A 303 15.37 -4.69 -34.22
CA ALA A 303 15.36 -3.24 -34.39
C ALA A 303 16.75 -2.66 -34.62
N GLN A 304 17.78 -3.18 -33.96
CA GLN A 304 19.17 -2.80 -34.18
C GLN A 304 19.65 -3.15 -35.59
N ARG A 305 19.34 -4.35 -36.06
CA ARG A 305 19.68 -4.79 -37.47
C ARG A 305 19.03 -3.91 -38.52
N GLN A 306 17.84 -3.39 -38.25
CA GLN A 306 17.15 -2.48 -39.18
C GLN A 306 17.75 -1.07 -39.22
N LYS A 307 18.33 -0.60 -38.10
CA LYS A 307 18.93 0.74 -38.01
C LYS A 307 20.36 0.83 -38.50
N THR A 308 21.16 -0.22 -38.36
CA THR A 308 22.59 -0.19 -38.64
C THR A 308 23.03 -0.59 -40.02
N GLY A 309 22.12 -0.96 -40.95
CA GLY A 309 22.47 -1.36 -42.33
C GLY A 309 23.81 -2.11 -42.37
N THR A 310 23.82 -3.36 -42.67
CA THR A 310 24.90 -4.31 -43.04
C THR A 310 26.31 -4.26 -42.37
N GLN A 311 26.65 -3.33 -41.53
CA GLN A 311 27.90 -3.39 -40.75
C GLN A 311 27.60 -3.65 -39.29
N LEU A 312 27.78 -4.90 -38.87
CA LEU A 312 27.82 -5.33 -37.49
C LEU A 312 29.03 -4.70 -36.79
N GLN A 313 28.94 -3.48 -36.32
CA GLN A 313 29.71 -3.09 -35.15
C GLN A 313 29.24 -3.96 -34.00
N LYS A 314 30.15 -4.75 -33.43
CA LYS A 314 29.90 -5.52 -32.21
C LYS A 314 29.27 -4.57 -31.19
N ALA A 315 27.99 -4.77 -30.90
CA ALA A 315 27.32 -4.01 -29.86
C ALA A 315 28.09 -4.28 -28.54
N THR A 316 28.85 -3.29 -28.11
CA THR A 316 29.64 -3.34 -26.88
C THR A 316 28.80 -2.99 -25.65
N ASP A 317 27.60 -2.49 -25.89
CA ASP A 317 26.71 -1.98 -24.85
C ASP A 317 25.66 -3.01 -24.50
N LYS A 318 25.65 -3.45 -23.25
CA LYS A 318 24.66 -4.40 -22.74
C LYS A 318 23.71 -3.71 -21.77
N ILE A 319 22.42 -3.93 -21.96
CA ILE A 319 21.37 -3.49 -21.05
C ILE A 319 21.14 -4.60 -20.05
N TYR A 320 21.07 -4.22 -18.78
CA TYR A 320 20.84 -5.14 -17.68
C TYR A 320 19.43 -4.94 -17.13
N ILE A 321 18.66 -6.01 -17.05
CA ILE A 321 17.40 -6.02 -16.34
C ILE A 321 17.65 -6.51 -14.93
N VAL A 322 17.43 -5.66 -13.95
CA VAL A 322 17.60 -6.01 -12.54
C VAL A 322 16.23 -6.21 -11.92
N CYS A 323 15.94 -7.44 -11.48
CA CYS A 323 14.83 -7.73 -10.61
C CYS A 323 15.23 -7.56 -9.15
N SER A 324 14.30 -7.18 -8.28
CA SER A 324 14.55 -7.26 -6.84
C SER A 324 14.77 -8.71 -6.43
N LYS A 325 15.71 -8.96 -5.53
CA LYS A 325 16.07 -10.32 -5.06
C LYS A 325 14.86 -11.10 -4.49
N GLU A 326 13.84 -10.41 -4.06
CA GLU A 326 12.63 -10.97 -3.45
C GLU A 326 11.67 -11.59 -4.47
N GLN A 327 11.93 -11.39 -5.76
CA GLN A 327 11.07 -11.84 -6.87
C GLN A 327 11.69 -12.92 -7.74
N LEU A 328 12.89 -13.35 -7.41
CA LEU A 328 13.57 -14.43 -8.12
C LEU A 328 13.22 -15.75 -7.44
N ASP A 329 12.32 -16.53 -8.05
CA ASP A 329 12.19 -17.95 -7.71
C ASP A 329 13.52 -18.66 -8.00
N GLU A 330 13.85 -19.69 -7.21
CA GLU A 330 15.10 -20.46 -7.30
C GLU A 330 15.37 -21.05 -8.71
N ASN A 331 14.38 -21.03 -9.59
CA ASN A 331 14.43 -21.56 -10.95
C ASN A 331 14.48 -20.50 -12.07
N SER A 332 14.54 -19.22 -11.74
CA SER A 332 14.56 -18.17 -12.75
C SER A 332 15.97 -17.69 -13.05
N SER A 333 16.34 -17.61 -14.33
CA SER A 333 17.66 -17.17 -14.79
C SER A 333 17.56 -15.83 -15.53
N MET A 334 18.34 -14.84 -15.18
CA MET A 334 18.25 -13.45 -15.70
C MET A 334 19.11 -13.23 -16.95
N THR A 335 18.56 -12.69 -18.00
CA THR A 335 19.27 -12.39 -19.26
C THR A 335 19.53 -10.89 -19.42
N LEU A 336 20.70 -10.53 -19.89
CA LEU A 336 21.21 -9.18 -20.00
C LEU A 336 21.01 -8.61 -21.42
N PHE A 337 20.66 -7.35 -21.55
CA PHE A 337 20.32 -6.70 -22.80
C PHE A 337 21.20 -5.50 -23.13
N SER A 338 21.34 -5.22 -24.40
CA SER A 338 22.30 -4.25 -24.85
C SER A 338 21.78 -3.29 -25.91
N ASP A 339 21.01 -2.31 -25.61
CA ASP A 339 21.06 -1.06 -26.37
C ASP A 339 20.25 0.08 -25.75
N ARG A 340 20.90 1.18 -25.49
CA ARG A 340 20.33 2.40 -24.92
C ARG A 340 19.37 3.12 -25.89
N GLN A 341 19.55 2.96 -27.19
CA GLN A 341 18.78 3.71 -28.19
C GLN A 341 17.44 3.07 -28.51
N THR A 342 17.25 1.80 -28.19
CA THR A 342 16.03 1.04 -28.46
C THR A 342 14.93 1.24 -27.39
N LEU A 343 15.28 1.82 -26.25
CA LEU A 343 14.39 2.05 -25.10
C LEU A 343 13.90 3.49 -24.95
N ARG A 344 14.18 4.34 -25.94
CA ARG A 344 13.67 5.71 -26.01
C ARG A 344 12.44 5.82 -26.94
#